data_ae01006811dd491ce2958338c6c49608
#
_entry.id   ae01006811dd491ce2958338c6c49608
#
_cell.length_a   1.000
_cell.length_b   1.000
_cell.length_c   1.000
_cell.angle_alpha   90.00
_cell.angle_beta   90.00
_cell.angle_gamma   90.00
#
_symmetry.space_group_name_H-M   'P 1'
#
loop_
_entity.id
_entity.type
_entity.pdbx_description
1 polymer ?
#
loop_
_entity_poly.entity_id
_entity_poly.type
_entity_poly.pdbx_seq_one_letter_code
_entity_poly.pdbx_strand_id
1 'polypeptide(L)' 'MLMKERYEIRIHGLLGPLLRSRFQGMACETLPSQSTIRGKLSVEELHRLLTRLEQSGVELVYLDSGA' A
#
# COMPACT_ATOMS: atom_id res chain seq x y z
N MET A 1 -7.36 21.75 -0.74
CA MET A 1 -8.00 20.71 0.06
C MET A 1 -7.61 19.35 -0.50
N LEU A 2 -7.07 18.48 0.34
CA LEU A 2 -6.66 17.15 -0.10
C LEU A 2 -7.88 16.22 -0.10
N MET A 3 -8.23 15.72 -1.26
CA MET A 3 -9.25 14.70 -1.37
C MET A 3 -8.60 13.33 -1.22
N LYS A 4 -9.19 12.49 -0.38
CA LYS A 4 -8.73 11.12 -0.20
C LYS A 4 -9.67 10.18 -0.93
N GLU A 5 -9.08 9.22 -1.64
CA GLU A 5 -9.81 8.18 -2.31
C GLU A 5 -9.40 6.82 -1.75
N ARG A 6 -10.26 5.84 -1.94
CA ARG A 6 -9.92 4.47 -1.56
C ARG A 6 -9.01 3.85 -2.61
N TYR A 7 -7.94 3.23 -2.12
CA TYR A 7 -7.00 2.50 -2.97
C TYR A 7 -6.86 1.07 -2.47
N GLU A 8 -6.68 0.17 -3.41
CA GLU A 8 -6.26 -1.19 -3.14
C GLU A 8 -4.93 -1.40 -3.82
N ILE A 9 -3.93 -1.77 -3.04
CA ILE A 9 -2.56 -1.96 -3.51
C ILE A 9 -2.17 -3.41 -3.24
N ARG A 10 -1.77 -4.13 -4.27
CA ARG A 10 -1.26 -5.49 -4.12
C ARG A 10 0.20 -5.51 -4.51
N ILE A 11 0.98 -6.14 -3.65
CA ILE A 11 2.43 -6.27 -3.87
C ILE A 11 2.81 -7.73 -3.80
N HIS A 12 3.86 -8.09 -4.51
CA HIS A 12 4.44 -9.42 -4.46
C HIS A 12 5.46 -9.47 -3.34
N GLY A 13 5.22 -10.30 -2.33
CA GLY A 13 6.08 -10.42 -1.18
C GLY A 13 5.35 -10.19 0.13
N LEU A 14 6.08 -10.34 1.24
CA LEU A 14 5.56 -10.15 2.59
C LEU A 14 5.92 -8.76 3.10
N LEU A 15 4.96 -8.13 3.76
CA LEU A 15 5.22 -6.88 4.47
C LEU A 15 5.95 -7.18 5.76
N GLY A 16 7.18 -6.68 5.89
CA GLY A 16 7.90 -6.76 7.13
C GLY A 16 7.31 -5.84 8.20
N PRO A 17 7.66 -6.05 9.49
CA PRO A 17 7.10 -5.26 10.59
C PRO A 17 7.34 -3.75 10.42
N LEU A 18 8.51 -3.36 9.96
CA LEU A 18 8.85 -1.96 9.76
C LEU A 18 8.00 -1.31 8.67
N LEU A 19 7.71 -2.06 7.63
CA LEU A 19 6.88 -1.57 6.53
C LEU A 19 5.43 -1.46 6.97
N ARG A 20 4.94 -2.46 7.71
CA ARG A 20 3.57 -2.48 8.21
C ARG A 20 3.27 -1.30 9.14
N SER A 21 4.24 -0.88 9.93
CA SER A 21 4.05 0.25 10.85
C SER A 21 3.77 1.57 10.13
N ARG A 22 4.13 1.65 8.85
CA ARG A 22 3.91 2.85 8.04
C ARG A 22 2.50 2.91 7.44
N PHE A 23 1.74 1.85 7.56
CA PHE A 23 0.38 1.76 7.05
C PHE A 23 -0.66 1.82 8.17
N GLN A 24 -0.38 2.61 9.18
CA GLN A 24 -1.33 2.80 10.28
C GLN A 24 -2.65 3.37 9.74
N GLY A 25 -3.76 2.78 10.18
CA GLY A 25 -5.07 3.17 9.73
C GLY A 25 -5.51 2.51 8.43
N MET A 26 -4.66 1.70 7.82
CA MET A 26 -4.98 0.96 6.61
C MET A 26 -5.14 -0.53 6.92
N ALA A 27 -6.05 -1.17 6.20
CA ALA A 27 -6.22 -2.61 6.31
C ALA A 27 -5.15 -3.31 5.49
N CYS A 28 -4.41 -4.22 6.12
CA CYS A 28 -3.36 -5.00 5.46
C CYS A 28 -3.68 -6.48 5.58
N GLU A 29 -3.62 -7.17 4.46
CA GLU A 29 -3.81 -8.61 4.39
C GLU A 29 -2.57 -9.24 3.77
N THR A 30 -1.98 -10.20 4.46
CA THR A 30 -0.75 -10.85 4.01
C THR A 30 -1.01 -12.31 3.72
N LEU A 31 -0.76 -12.70 2.47
CA LEU A 31 -0.77 -14.08 2.03
C LEU A 31 0.67 -14.53 1.76
N PRO A 32 0.94 -15.84 1.63
CA PRO A 32 2.31 -16.33 1.51
C PRO A 32 3.18 -15.68 0.43
N SER A 33 2.58 -15.22 -0.66
CA SER A 33 3.34 -14.62 -1.76
C SER A 33 2.84 -13.24 -2.16
N GLN A 34 1.82 -12.73 -1.47
CA GLN A 34 1.20 -11.48 -1.88
C GLN A 34 0.61 -10.77 -0.66
N SER A 35 0.76 -9.46 -0.62
CA SER A 35 0.16 -8.63 0.42
C SER A 35 -0.77 -7.62 -0.23
N THR A 36 -1.90 -7.37 0.41
CA THR A 36 -2.88 -6.40 -0.05
C THR A 36 -3.06 -5.31 1.01
N ILE A 37 -3.02 -4.07 0.57
CA ILE A 37 -3.18 -2.90 1.44
C ILE A 37 -4.39 -2.12 0.93
N ARG A 38 -5.35 -1.85 1.80
CA ARG A 38 -6.54 -1.08 1.46
C ARG A 38 -6.70 0.08 2.42
N GLY A 39 -7.05 1.23 1.88
CA GLY A 39 -7.30 2.40 2.70
C GLY A 39 -7.56 3.64 1.89
N LYS A 40 -7.81 4.74 2.59
CA LYS A 40 -8.03 6.04 1.96
C LYS A 40 -6.75 6.84 1.98
N LEU A 41 -6.34 7.32 0.81
CA LEU A 41 -5.11 8.09 0.64
C LEU A 41 -5.38 9.27 -0.28
N SER A 42 -4.65 10.36 -0.04
CA SER A 42 -4.52 11.41 -1.04
C SER A 42 -3.52 10.97 -2.10
N VAL A 43 -3.50 11.67 -3.23
CA VAL A 43 -2.54 11.37 -4.29
C VAL A 43 -1.11 11.49 -3.79
N GLU A 44 -0.81 12.48 -2.96
CA GLU A 44 0.52 12.66 -2.40
C GLU A 44 0.90 11.53 -1.46
N GLU A 45 -0.03 11.11 -0.61
CA GLU A 45 0.19 9.97 0.28
C GLU A 45 0.44 8.69 -0.50
N LEU A 46 -0.34 8.49 -1.58
CA LEU A 46 -0.17 7.34 -2.45
C LEU A 46 1.23 7.33 -3.09
N HIS A 47 1.68 8.47 -3.59
CA HIS A 47 3.03 8.58 -4.17
C HIS A 47 4.12 8.23 -3.18
N ARG A 48 4.01 8.73 -1.96
CA ARG A 48 4.97 8.42 -0.90
C ARG A 48 4.98 6.93 -0.58
N LEU A 49 3.79 6.35 -0.50
CA LEU A 49 3.63 4.94 -0.22
C LEU A 49 4.29 4.09 -1.30
N LEU A 50 4.00 4.38 -2.56
CA LEU A 50 4.56 3.65 -3.69
C LEU A 50 6.07 3.77 -3.74
N THR A 51 6.61 4.94 -3.46
CA THR A 51 8.05 5.17 -3.40
C THR A 51 8.70 4.31 -2.33
N ARG A 52 8.08 4.23 -1.15
CA ARG A 52 8.61 3.41 -0.06
C ARG A 52 8.57 1.92 -0.39
N LEU A 53 7.49 1.47 -1.01
CA LEU A 53 7.38 0.08 -1.45
C LEU A 53 8.48 -0.26 -2.45
N GLU A 54 8.73 0.62 -3.39
CA GLU A 54 9.77 0.45 -4.38
C GLU A 54 11.16 0.40 -3.73
N GLN A 55 11.43 1.30 -2.78
CA GLN A 55 12.68 1.33 -2.03
C GLN A 55 12.89 0.09 -1.18
N SER A 56 11.82 -0.55 -0.76
CA SER A 56 11.86 -1.79 0.04
C SER A 56 12.11 -3.03 -0.81
N GLY A 57 12.14 -2.89 -2.11
CA GLY A 57 12.39 -4.02 -3.01
C GLY A 57 11.18 -4.90 -3.26
N VAL A 58 9.99 -4.49 -2.82
CA VAL A 58 8.77 -5.23 -3.13
C VAL A 58 8.25 -4.81 -4.51
N GLU A 59 7.60 -5.75 -5.19
CA GLU A 59 7.09 -5.51 -6.52
C GLU A 59 5.61 -5.17 -6.46
N LEU A 60 5.23 -4.06 -7.10
CA LEU A 60 3.84 -3.67 -7.22
C LEU A 60 3.17 -4.54 -8.29
N VAL A 61 2.12 -5.25 -7.90
CA VAL A 61 1.40 -6.16 -8.80
C VAL A 61 0.09 -5.55 -9.29
N TYR A 62 -0.55 -4.75 -8.43
CA TYR A 62 -1.88 -4.24 -8.72
C TYR A 62 -2.15 -2.95 -7.96
N LEU A 63 -2.78 -2.03 -8.63
CA LEU A 63 -3.22 -0.77 -8.02
C LEU A 63 -4.58 -0.41 -8.61
N ASP A 64 -5.57 -0.23 -7.73
CA ASP A 64 -6.90 0.18 -8.12
C ASP A 64 -7.37 1.33 -7.23
N SER A 65 -8.17 2.20 -7.79
CA SER A 65 -8.77 3.34 -7.09
C SER A 65 -10.27 3.29 -7.19
N GLY A 66 -10.95 3.83 -6.17
CA GLY A 66 -12.40 3.90 -6.18
C GLY A 66 -13.10 2.61 -5.77
N ALA A 67 -12.35 1.69 -5.23
CA ALA A 67 -12.92 0.42 -4.76
C ALA A 67 -13.72 0.61 -3.48
#